data_35b86c6fadec5dce446687b8c1cd0be6
#
_entry.id   35b86c6fadec5dce446687b8c1cd0be6
#
_cell.length_a   1.000
_cell.length_b   1.000
_cell.length_c   1.000
_cell.angle_alpha   90.00
_cell.angle_beta   90.00
_cell.angle_gamma   90.00
#
_symmetry.space_group_name_H-M   'P 1'
#
loop_
_entity.id
_entity.type
_entity.pdbx_description
1 polymer ?
#
loop_
_entity_poly.entity_id
_entity_poly.type
_entity_poly.pdbx_seq_one_letter_code
_entity_poly.pdbx_strand_id
1 'polypeptide(L)'
;MESDCPIDAELRSEISALLIPPSPAQVDEYLDELIKSSNRHCHGIKVKQNGELGKGVYADLGFKEGELLLKDQMLVGLQHSSNKIDCLVCSFCFRFIGSVELQIGRRLYLQELGVSASQGCCQTDYSSEDEDSRDSGPSSSSCKEKVPLPKGFAESLMKGGLKFPYSDKFPLPPAVLCHGGCGEAYYCSKLCAESDWDLSHSLLCTGEKSEAVSREALVKFIQHANDTNDIFLLAAKAVSSSILKYRKLKVAHSEEQENKPNVSGIPYPSLLLEAWKPMSVGHKRRWWDCIALPFDVESSDEVAFRMQIRELAFTSLQLLKAAIFDEECKSLFSLDIYGHIIGMFELNNLDLVVASPVEDYFLYIDDLPYPEKKEAEEITRPFLDALGDDYAVCCQGTAFYPLQSCMNHSCSPNAKAFKREEDRDGQATIIALKPISKGEEVTISYVDEDLPFEERQALLADYGFKCRCPKCLEEEP
;
A
#
# COMPACT_ATOMS: atom_id res chain seq x y z
N MET A 1 15.48 -26.10 16.42
CA MET A 1 15.44 -25.29 17.68
C MET A 1 14.62 -24.06 17.36
N GLU A 2 13.45 -23.91 17.97
CA GLU A 2 12.71 -22.66 17.85
C GLU A 2 13.59 -21.57 18.47
N SER A 3 13.97 -20.57 17.67
CA SER A 3 14.63 -19.37 18.20
C SER A 3 13.58 -18.59 18.98
N ASP A 4 13.54 -18.78 20.27
CA ASP A 4 12.64 -18.04 21.16
C ASP A 4 13.08 -16.58 21.18
N CYS A 5 12.20 -15.67 20.74
CA CYS A 5 12.44 -14.25 20.90
C CYS A 5 12.45 -13.93 22.42
N PRO A 6 13.53 -13.41 22.99
CA PRO A 6 13.61 -13.15 24.43
C PRO A 6 12.48 -12.24 24.94
N ILE A 7 12.04 -11.28 24.12
CA ILE A 7 10.94 -10.34 24.44
C ILE A 7 9.62 -11.10 24.59
N ASP A 8 9.36 -12.12 23.77
CA ASP A 8 8.12 -12.89 23.81
C ASP A 8 7.96 -13.62 25.15
N ALA A 9 9.06 -14.13 25.72
CA ALA A 9 9.05 -14.77 27.02
C ALA A 9 8.91 -13.76 28.18
N GLU A 10 9.59 -12.61 28.08
CA GLU A 10 9.63 -11.58 29.11
C GLU A 10 8.31 -10.81 29.24
N LEU A 11 7.69 -10.42 28.12
CA LEU A 11 6.53 -9.52 28.06
C LEU A 11 5.22 -10.20 27.65
N ARG A 12 5.08 -11.49 27.90
CA ARG A 12 3.93 -12.29 27.47
C ARG A 12 2.56 -11.65 27.75
N SER A 13 2.38 -11.03 28.92
CA SER A 13 1.09 -10.42 29.28
C SER A 13 0.79 -9.16 28.50
N GLU A 14 1.79 -8.32 28.22
CA GLU A 14 1.64 -7.10 27.41
C GLU A 14 1.40 -7.44 25.93
N ILE A 15 2.16 -8.41 25.42
CA ILE A 15 1.99 -8.92 24.06
C ILE A 15 0.58 -9.48 23.88
N SER A 16 0.11 -10.29 24.84
CA SER A 16 -1.25 -10.81 24.81
C SER A 16 -2.29 -9.70 24.80
N ALA A 17 -2.09 -8.62 25.58
CA ALA A 17 -3.00 -7.49 25.60
C ALA A 17 -3.05 -6.74 24.26
N LEU A 18 -1.91 -6.59 23.57
CA LEU A 18 -1.83 -5.98 22.23
C LEU A 18 -2.47 -6.86 21.14
N LEU A 19 -2.46 -8.18 21.31
CA LEU A 19 -3.02 -9.14 20.37
C LEU A 19 -4.49 -9.46 20.60
N ILE A 20 -5.04 -9.13 21.77
CA ILE A 20 -6.48 -9.31 22.03
C ILE A 20 -7.27 -8.44 21.05
N PRO A 21 -8.20 -9.02 20.26
CA PRO A 21 -9.07 -8.23 19.41
C PRO A 21 -9.87 -7.23 20.26
N PRO A 22 -9.99 -5.96 19.82
CA PRO A 22 -10.81 -4.99 20.54
C PRO A 22 -12.27 -5.46 20.57
N SER A 23 -12.99 -5.05 21.63
CA SER A 23 -14.41 -5.34 21.75
C SER A 23 -15.21 -4.74 20.58
N PRO A 24 -16.37 -5.30 20.22
CA PRO A 24 -17.22 -4.74 19.18
C PRO A 24 -17.48 -3.24 19.33
N ALA A 25 -17.77 -2.78 20.55
CA ALA A 25 -18.01 -1.36 20.81
C ALA A 25 -16.78 -0.47 20.53
N GLN A 26 -15.57 -0.94 20.85
CA GLN A 26 -14.34 -0.20 20.56
C GLN A 26 -14.04 -0.15 19.06
N VAL A 27 -14.36 -1.23 18.34
CA VAL A 27 -14.24 -1.26 16.87
C VAL A 27 -15.23 -0.29 16.24
N ASP A 28 -16.50 -0.34 16.65
CA ASP A 28 -17.55 0.54 16.14
C ASP A 28 -17.22 2.01 16.39
N GLU A 29 -16.76 2.36 17.60
CA GLU A 29 -16.33 3.73 17.94
C GLU A 29 -15.18 4.20 17.03
N TYR A 30 -14.13 3.38 16.88
CA TYR A 30 -12.99 3.73 16.04
C TYR A 30 -13.37 3.91 14.56
N LEU A 31 -14.17 3.01 14.01
CA LEU A 31 -14.60 3.07 12.61
C LEU A 31 -15.59 4.22 12.38
N ASP A 32 -16.46 4.51 13.32
CA ASP A 32 -17.32 5.69 13.30
C ASP A 32 -16.53 6.99 13.30
N GLU A 33 -15.45 7.09 14.09
CA GLU A 33 -14.54 8.25 14.07
C GLU A 33 -13.86 8.39 12.70
N LEU A 34 -13.43 7.28 12.09
CA LEU A 34 -12.86 7.29 10.76
C LEU A 34 -13.86 7.76 9.69
N ILE A 35 -15.10 7.29 9.74
CA ILE A 35 -16.16 7.68 8.81
C ILE A 35 -16.49 9.20 8.95
N LYS A 36 -16.50 9.72 10.16
CA LYS A 36 -16.78 11.14 10.44
C LYS A 36 -15.63 12.08 10.08
N SER A 37 -14.43 11.55 9.86
CA SER A 37 -13.27 12.39 9.54
C SER A 37 -13.45 13.04 8.16
N SER A 38 -13.18 14.36 8.09
CA SER A 38 -13.46 15.23 6.93
C SER A 38 -12.72 14.85 5.63
N ASN A 39 -11.68 14.02 5.73
CA ASN A 39 -10.83 13.61 4.60
C ASN A 39 -11.31 12.34 3.90
N ARG A 40 -12.43 11.74 4.36
CA ARG A 40 -12.98 10.50 3.79
C ARG A 40 -14.36 10.76 3.20
N HIS A 41 -14.55 10.44 1.93
CA HIS A 41 -15.88 10.39 1.34
C HIS A 41 -16.53 9.04 1.70
N CYS A 42 -17.20 8.99 2.84
CA CYS A 42 -17.85 7.79 3.39
C CYS A 42 -19.31 8.09 3.70
N HIS A 43 -20.05 8.62 2.73
CA HIS A 43 -21.47 8.94 2.95
C HIS A 43 -22.34 7.74 2.62
N GLY A 44 -23.16 7.34 3.56
CA GLY A 44 -24.17 6.30 3.33
C GLY A 44 -23.70 4.87 3.54
N ILE A 45 -22.55 4.64 4.15
CA ILE A 45 -22.08 3.32 4.60
C ILE A 45 -21.86 3.31 6.10
N LYS A 46 -21.91 2.11 6.68
CA LYS A 46 -21.51 1.85 8.08
C LYS A 46 -20.88 0.47 8.20
N VAL A 47 -19.97 0.34 9.14
CA VAL A 47 -19.41 -0.96 9.51
C VAL A 47 -20.28 -1.55 10.61
N LYS A 48 -20.54 -2.86 10.54
CA LYS A 48 -21.22 -3.62 11.58
C LYS A 48 -20.43 -4.89 11.88
N GLN A 49 -20.51 -5.35 13.11
CA GLN A 49 -20.03 -6.67 13.48
C GLN A 49 -21.14 -7.71 13.28
N ASN A 50 -20.81 -8.77 12.54
CA ASN A 50 -21.64 -9.96 12.42
C ASN A 50 -20.91 -11.11 13.10
N GLY A 51 -21.54 -11.74 14.10
CA GLY A 51 -20.90 -12.69 14.99
C GLY A 51 -20.23 -13.89 14.31
N GLU A 52 -20.64 -14.27 13.12
CA GLU A 52 -20.09 -15.40 12.35
C GLU A 52 -19.04 -14.98 11.31
N LEU A 53 -19.24 -13.81 10.68
CA LEU A 53 -18.41 -13.32 9.57
C LEU A 53 -17.43 -12.20 10.00
N GLY A 54 -17.40 -11.84 11.27
CA GLY A 54 -16.58 -10.75 11.75
C GLY A 54 -17.18 -9.38 11.41
N LYS A 55 -16.41 -8.49 10.80
CA LYS A 55 -16.85 -7.15 10.37
C LYS A 55 -17.40 -7.21 8.95
N GLY A 56 -18.37 -6.34 8.66
CA GLY A 56 -18.88 -6.12 7.30
C GLY A 56 -19.25 -4.66 7.09
N VAL A 57 -19.15 -4.20 5.86
CA VAL A 57 -19.60 -2.86 5.44
C VAL A 57 -21.02 -2.97 4.90
N TYR A 58 -21.90 -2.11 5.36
CA TYR A 58 -23.34 -2.13 4.99
C TYR A 58 -23.76 -0.76 4.47
N ALA A 59 -24.60 -0.76 3.45
CA ALA A 59 -25.21 0.45 2.92
C ALA A 59 -26.21 1.02 3.95
N ASP A 60 -26.07 2.29 4.31
CA ASP A 60 -27.04 3.02 5.15
C ASP A 60 -28.01 3.87 4.30
N LEU A 61 -27.66 4.07 3.04
CA LEU A 61 -28.48 4.65 1.97
C LEU A 61 -28.51 3.68 0.79
N GLY A 62 -29.41 3.91 -0.20
CA GLY A 62 -29.36 3.19 -1.46
C GLY A 62 -28.32 3.82 -2.40
N PHE A 63 -27.63 2.97 -3.18
CA PHE A 63 -26.67 3.39 -4.20
C PHE A 63 -27.08 2.86 -5.57
N LYS A 64 -26.79 3.62 -6.62
CA LYS A 64 -26.92 3.21 -8.01
C LYS A 64 -25.60 2.62 -8.51
N GLU A 65 -25.69 1.86 -9.59
CA GLU A 65 -24.51 1.41 -10.34
C GLU A 65 -23.61 2.60 -10.73
N GLY A 66 -22.30 2.44 -10.60
CA GLY A 66 -21.31 3.47 -10.85
C GLY A 66 -21.13 4.52 -9.73
N GLU A 67 -22.00 4.54 -8.71
CA GLU A 67 -21.88 5.52 -7.62
C GLU A 67 -20.68 5.20 -6.72
N LEU A 68 -20.02 6.28 -6.26
CA LEU A 68 -18.94 6.23 -5.29
C LEU A 68 -19.47 5.86 -3.90
N LEU A 69 -18.99 4.76 -3.36
CA LEU A 69 -19.31 4.29 -2.00
C LEU A 69 -18.34 4.84 -0.96
N LEU A 70 -17.05 4.80 -1.29
CA LEU A 70 -15.98 5.07 -0.33
C LEU A 70 -14.73 5.60 -1.05
N LYS A 71 -14.15 6.67 -0.49
CA LYS A 71 -12.72 6.99 -0.65
C LYS A 71 -12.05 6.77 0.70
N ASP A 72 -11.27 5.72 0.82
CA ASP A 72 -10.58 5.38 2.06
C ASP A 72 -9.12 5.82 2.02
N GLN A 73 -8.67 6.43 3.11
CA GLN A 73 -7.28 6.81 3.27
C GLN A 73 -6.51 5.65 3.91
N MET A 74 -5.37 5.32 3.33
CA MET A 74 -4.52 4.29 3.88
C MET A 74 -4.06 4.63 5.31
N LEU A 75 -4.01 3.62 6.15
CA LEU A 75 -3.35 3.69 7.45
C LEU A 75 -1.83 3.55 7.29
N VAL A 76 -1.41 2.61 6.47
CA VAL A 76 -0.02 2.38 6.09
C VAL A 76 0.02 2.04 4.60
N GLY A 77 0.97 2.60 3.87
CA GLY A 77 1.17 2.34 2.45
C GLY A 77 2.63 2.46 2.05
N LEU A 78 3.01 1.72 1.02
CA LEU A 78 4.37 1.66 0.51
C LEU A 78 4.33 1.53 -1.02
N GLN A 79 5.13 2.33 -1.73
CA GLN A 79 5.47 2.08 -3.12
C GLN A 79 6.46 0.92 -3.20
N HIS A 80 6.24 -0.03 -4.11
CA HIS A 80 7.16 -1.15 -4.30
C HIS A 80 8.57 -0.65 -4.63
N SER A 81 9.57 -1.29 -4.06
CA SER A 81 10.97 -0.86 -4.20
C SER A 81 11.43 -0.83 -5.65
N SER A 82 11.02 -1.80 -6.46
CA SER A 82 11.27 -1.85 -7.91
C SER A 82 10.61 -0.68 -8.65
N ASN A 83 9.38 -0.33 -8.29
CA ASN A 83 8.61 0.74 -8.94
C ASN A 83 9.13 2.16 -8.63
N LYS A 84 9.90 2.36 -7.56
CA LYS A 84 10.53 3.65 -7.24
C LYS A 84 11.51 4.14 -8.30
N ILE A 85 12.06 3.24 -9.11
CA ILE A 85 12.93 3.58 -10.23
C ILE A 85 12.11 4.25 -11.34
N ASP A 86 10.93 3.72 -11.60
CA ASP A 86 10.07 4.11 -12.71
C ASP A 86 9.20 5.33 -12.41
N CYS A 87 8.74 5.46 -11.17
CA CYS A 87 7.75 6.45 -10.77
C CYS A 87 8.23 7.33 -9.62
N LEU A 88 8.30 8.65 -9.87
CA LEU A 88 8.56 9.63 -8.82
C LEU A 88 7.23 10.14 -8.25
N VAL A 89 6.89 9.67 -7.05
CA VAL A 89 5.63 10.01 -6.38
C VAL A 89 5.86 10.57 -4.98
N CYS A 90 4.83 11.18 -4.43
CA CYS A 90 4.82 11.61 -3.03
C CYS A 90 4.84 10.39 -2.10
N SER A 91 5.83 10.28 -1.21
CA SER A 91 5.99 9.15 -0.28
C SER A 91 4.85 9.01 0.73
N PHE A 92 3.99 10.04 0.86
CA PHE A 92 2.84 10.04 1.77
C PHE A 92 1.51 9.75 1.08
N CYS A 93 1.18 10.47 -0.02
CA CYS A 93 -0.11 10.33 -0.70
C CYS A 93 -0.04 9.67 -2.08
N PHE A 94 1.14 9.28 -2.54
CA PHE A 94 1.42 8.57 -3.81
C PHE A 94 1.02 9.31 -5.09
N ARG A 95 0.70 10.60 -5.00
CA ARG A 95 0.48 11.44 -6.17
C ARG A 95 1.79 11.65 -6.91
N PHE A 96 1.77 11.54 -8.25
CA PHE A 96 2.91 11.91 -9.08
C PHE A 96 3.31 13.37 -8.85
N ILE A 97 4.63 13.65 -8.88
CA ILE A 97 5.21 14.96 -8.55
C ILE A 97 6.23 15.40 -9.60
N GLY A 98 6.54 16.69 -9.63
CA GLY A 98 7.49 17.29 -10.56
C GLY A 98 6.84 17.74 -11.86
N SER A 99 7.22 17.14 -12.98
CA SER A 99 6.64 17.35 -14.30
C SER A 99 6.76 16.08 -15.16
N VAL A 100 6.09 16.03 -16.29
CA VAL A 100 6.21 14.94 -17.26
C VAL A 100 7.67 14.76 -17.68
N GLU A 101 8.38 15.86 -17.94
CA GLU A 101 9.80 15.85 -18.31
C GLU A 101 10.68 15.29 -17.19
N LEU A 102 10.40 15.65 -15.93
CA LEU A 102 11.14 15.12 -14.78
C LEU A 102 10.92 13.60 -14.62
N GLN A 103 9.69 13.11 -14.78
CA GLN A 103 9.36 11.69 -14.72
C GLN A 103 10.16 10.91 -15.78
N ILE A 104 10.08 11.36 -17.04
CA ILE A 104 10.77 10.75 -18.18
C ILE A 104 12.30 10.85 -18.01
N GLY A 105 12.79 12.05 -17.72
CA GLY A 105 14.24 12.30 -17.59
C GLY A 105 14.88 11.49 -16.49
N ARG A 106 14.24 11.41 -15.31
CA ARG A 106 14.72 10.62 -14.17
C ARG A 106 14.81 9.13 -14.51
N ARG A 107 13.79 8.60 -15.14
CA ARG A 107 13.76 7.20 -15.53
C ARG A 107 14.85 6.85 -16.53
N LEU A 108 14.97 7.63 -17.61
CA LEU A 108 16.01 7.44 -18.61
C LEU A 108 17.43 7.59 -18.00
N TYR A 109 17.62 8.55 -17.10
CA TYR A 109 18.88 8.72 -16.40
C TYR A 109 19.26 7.50 -15.53
N LEU A 110 18.30 6.93 -14.79
CA LEU A 110 18.55 5.72 -14.01
C LEU A 110 18.85 4.51 -14.89
N GLN A 111 18.17 4.38 -16.04
CA GLN A 111 18.48 3.35 -17.04
C GLN A 111 19.88 3.50 -17.62
N GLU A 112 20.35 4.73 -17.90
CA GLU A 112 21.73 5.00 -18.34
C GLU A 112 22.77 4.58 -17.30
N LEU A 113 22.43 4.68 -16.00
CA LEU A 113 23.29 4.23 -14.88
C LEU A 113 23.23 2.70 -14.66
N GLY A 114 22.46 1.97 -15.46
CA GLY A 114 22.27 0.52 -15.30
C GLY A 114 21.37 0.16 -14.12
N VAL A 115 20.67 1.13 -13.54
CA VAL A 115 19.64 0.91 -12.53
C VAL A 115 18.34 0.66 -13.28
N SER A 116 18.03 -0.60 -13.55
CA SER A 116 16.73 -1.02 -14.07
C SER A 116 15.95 -1.73 -12.97
N ALA A 117 14.63 -1.62 -13.01
CA ALA A 117 13.80 -2.51 -12.21
C ALA A 117 14.20 -3.94 -12.62
N SER A 118 14.72 -4.74 -11.70
CA SER A 118 14.91 -6.16 -11.94
C SER A 118 13.57 -6.68 -12.46
N GLN A 119 13.59 -7.40 -13.57
CA GLN A 119 12.41 -8.07 -14.12
C GLN A 119 11.93 -9.13 -13.10
N GLY A 120 11.27 -8.67 -12.04
CA GLY A 120 10.40 -9.48 -11.22
C GLY A 120 9.12 -9.64 -12.01
N CYS A 121 9.02 -10.75 -12.72
CA CYS A 121 7.81 -11.22 -13.36
C CYS A 121 6.75 -11.43 -12.28
N CYS A 122 5.92 -10.41 -12.05
CA CYS A 122 4.59 -10.58 -11.50
C CYS A 122 3.64 -10.13 -12.61
N GLN A 123 3.34 -11.07 -13.49
CA GLN A 123 2.13 -11.01 -14.30
C GLN A 123 0.95 -11.24 -13.35
N THR A 124 0.40 -10.17 -12.80
CA THR A 124 -1.02 -10.13 -12.46
C THR A 124 -1.68 -9.43 -13.63
N ASP A 125 -2.13 -10.22 -14.59
CA ASP A 125 -3.01 -9.78 -15.66
C ASP A 125 -4.34 -9.31 -15.04
N TYR A 126 -4.48 -8.01 -14.88
CA TYR A 126 -5.78 -7.35 -14.81
C TYR A 126 -6.02 -6.60 -16.11
N SER A 127 -6.26 -7.35 -17.18
CA SER A 127 -6.84 -6.80 -18.39
C SER A 127 -8.36 -6.70 -18.20
N SER A 128 -8.86 -5.47 -18.10
CA SER A 128 -10.25 -5.19 -18.44
C SER A 128 -10.41 -5.37 -19.94
N GLU A 129 -10.93 -6.51 -20.36
CA GLU A 129 -11.35 -6.70 -21.76
C GLU A 129 -12.71 -6.05 -21.96
N ASP A 130 -12.74 -4.94 -22.68
CA ASP A 130 -13.90 -4.53 -23.45
C ASP A 130 -13.92 -5.38 -24.74
N GLU A 131 -14.89 -6.30 -24.81
CA GLU A 131 -15.14 -7.08 -26.02
C GLU A 131 -15.64 -6.18 -27.14
N ASP A 132 -14.87 -6.10 -28.25
CA ASP A 132 -15.48 -6.13 -29.56
C ASP A 132 -14.59 -6.85 -30.59
N SER A 133 -15.23 -7.84 -31.19
CA SER A 133 -14.79 -8.86 -32.15
C SER A 133 -13.87 -8.40 -33.27
N ARG A 134 -12.79 -9.16 -33.59
CA ARG A 134 -12.56 -9.92 -34.85
C ARG A 134 -11.12 -10.44 -35.02
N ASP A 135 -11.07 -11.78 -35.07
CA ASP A 135 -10.22 -12.65 -35.91
C ASP A 135 -8.88 -12.11 -36.46
N SER A 136 -7.75 -12.58 -35.91
CA SER A 136 -6.55 -12.97 -36.67
C SER A 136 -5.38 -13.40 -35.74
N GLY A 137 -4.89 -14.63 -35.93
CA GLY A 137 -3.59 -15.25 -35.73
C GLY A 137 -2.61 -14.84 -34.61
N PRO A 138 -1.75 -15.78 -34.17
CA PRO A 138 -0.83 -15.55 -33.06
C PRO A 138 0.24 -14.52 -33.45
N SER A 139 0.14 -13.28 -32.95
CA SER A 139 1.21 -12.31 -33.06
C SER A 139 2.22 -12.52 -31.93
N SER A 140 3.40 -13.00 -32.30
CA SER A 140 4.60 -12.91 -31.47
C SER A 140 4.83 -11.45 -31.06
N SER A 141 4.71 -11.14 -29.78
CA SER A 141 5.11 -9.84 -29.23
C SER A 141 6.63 -9.69 -29.39
N SER A 142 7.06 -9.07 -30.46
CA SER A 142 8.44 -8.62 -30.60
C SER A 142 8.63 -7.43 -29.67
N CYS A 143 9.35 -7.62 -28.57
CA CYS A 143 9.90 -6.53 -27.77
C CYS A 143 10.62 -5.57 -28.73
N LYS A 144 10.10 -4.36 -28.90
CA LYS A 144 10.79 -3.33 -29.68
C LYS A 144 12.11 -3.02 -28.97
N GLU A 145 13.24 -3.17 -29.67
CA GLU A 145 14.55 -2.77 -29.13
C GLU A 145 14.48 -1.28 -28.75
N LYS A 146 14.78 -0.98 -27.48
CA LYS A 146 14.84 0.41 -27.00
C LYS A 146 15.96 1.15 -27.70
N VAL A 147 15.67 2.31 -28.26
CA VAL A 147 16.64 3.14 -28.96
C VAL A 147 17.34 4.05 -27.92
N PRO A 148 18.65 3.92 -27.69
CA PRO A 148 19.33 4.75 -26.71
C PRO A 148 19.37 6.22 -27.13
N LEU A 149 19.04 7.11 -26.21
CA LEU A 149 19.14 8.56 -26.41
C LEU A 149 20.59 9.04 -26.38
N PRO A 150 20.93 10.14 -27.06
CA PRO A 150 22.23 10.79 -26.89
C PRO A 150 22.45 11.22 -25.45
N LYS A 151 23.69 11.08 -24.95
CA LYS A 151 24.07 11.45 -23.58
C LYS A 151 23.71 12.90 -23.26
N GLY A 152 23.15 13.13 -22.08
CA GLY A 152 22.80 14.45 -21.56
C GLY A 152 21.37 14.89 -21.82
N PHE A 153 20.58 14.17 -22.64
CA PHE A 153 19.16 14.51 -22.85
C PHE A 153 18.34 14.22 -21.59
N ALA A 154 18.58 13.11 -20.92
CA ALA A 154 17.92 12.77 -19.65
C ALA A 154 18.20 13.84 -18.58
N GLU A 155 19.46 14.27 -18.42
CA GLU A 155 19.80 15.37 -17.50
C GLU A 155 19.17 16.70 -17.89
N SER A 156 19.06 17.00 -19.19
CA SER A 156 18.43 18.24 -19.67
C SER A 156 16.93 18.29 -19.30
N LEU A 157 16.22 17.17 -19.43
CA LEU A 157 14.82 17.04 -18.95
C LEU A 157 14.72 17.26 -17.45
N MET A 158 15.58 16.59 -16.67
CA MET A 158 15.56 16.70 -15.21
C MET A 158 15.86 18.11 -14.70
N LYS A 159 16.72 18.86 -15.39
CA LYS A 159 17.10 20.22 -15.02
C LYS A 159 16.19 21.30 -15.62
N GLY A 160 15.14 20.91 -16.36
CA GLY A 160 14.22 21.85 -17.02
C GLY A 160 14.82 22.57 -18.22
N GLY A 161 15.92 22.05 -18.79
CA GLY A 161 16.54 22.60 -20.01
C GLY A 161 15.81 22.23 -21.30
N LEU A 162 14.94 21.24 -21.25
CA LEU A 162 14.07 20.82 -22.35
C LEU A 162 12.63 20.74 -21.84
N LYS A 163 11.70 21.32 -22.58
CA LYS A 163 10.28 21.28 -22.30
C LYS A 163 9.54 20.64 -23.46
N PHE A 164 8.59 19.76 -23.16
CA PHE A 164 7.79 19.08 -24.16
C PHE A 164 6.60 19.92 -24.61
N PRO A 165 6.20 19.83 -25.90
CA PRO A 165 4.98 20.45 -26.39
C PRO A 165 3.79 20.02 -25.53
N TYR A 166 2.91 20.95 -25.21
CA TYR A 166 1.66 20.70 -24.46
C TYR A 166 1.83 20.11 -23.03
N SER A 167 3.04 19.93 -22.49
CA SER A 167 3.24 19.40 -21.14
C SER A 167 2.60 20.25 -20.03
N ASP A 168 2.37 21.55 -20.29
CA ASP A 168 1.63 22.44 -19.39
C ASP A 168 0.18 22.01 -19.12
N LYS A 169 -0.38 21.16 -19.96
CA LYS A 169 -1.72 20.61 -19.76
C LYS A 169 -1.76 19.49 -18.70
N PHE A 170 -0.58 18.99 -18.32
CA PHE A 170 -0.41 17.92 -17.33
C PHE A 170 0.38 18.42 -16.10
N PRO A 171 -0.13 19.44 -15.39
CA PRO A 171 0.58 20.02 -14.26
C PRO A 171 0.66 19.02 -13.10
N LEU A 172 1.87 18.83 -12.57
CA LEU A 172 2.10 18.01 -11.38
C LEU A 172 2.53 18.92 -10.21
N PRO A 173 2.24 18.52 -8.95
CA PRO A 173 2.74 19.21 -7.79
C PRO A 173 4.28 19.23 -7.77
N PRO A 174 4.92 20.26 -7.21
CA PRO A 174 6.37 20.32 -7.12
C PRO A 174 6.92 19.18 -6.25
N ALA A 175 8.13 18.75 -6.55
CA ALA A 175 8.85 17.78 -5.73
C ALA A 175 9.49 18.48 -4.52
N VAL A 176 8.99 18.20 -3.31
CA VAL A 176 9.54 18.67 -2.04
C VAL A 176 10.38 17.57 -1.42
N LEU A 177 11.64 17.86 -1.14
CA LEU A 177 12.56 16.91 -0.51
C LEU A 177 12.20 16.68 0.98
N CYS A 178 12.53 15.49 1.48
CA CYS A 178 12.48 15.20 2.90
C CYS A 178 13.38 16.19 3.67
N HIS A 179 12.80 16.86 4.67
CA HIS A 179 13.55 17.79 5.50
C HIS A 179 14.54 17.11 6.45
N GLY A 180 14.46 15.79 6.61
CA GLY A 180 15.42 14.96 7.31
C GLY A 180 16.71 14.74 6.54
N GLY A 181 16.72 15.00 5.22
CA GLY A 181 17.89 14.92 4.36
C GLY A 181 18.23 13.52 3.87
N CYS A 182 17.29 12.56 3.84
CA CYS A 182 17.57 11.20 3.36
C CYS A 182 17.81 11.11 1.84
N GLY A 183 17.33 12.07 1.05
CA GLY A 183 17.48 12.06 -0.40
C GLY A 183 16.60 11.04 -1.15
N GLU A 184 15.83 10.22 -0.44
CA GLU A 184 15.01 9.14 -1.01
C GLU A 184 13.51 9.45 -0.98
N ALA A 185 13.03 10.14 0.06
CA ALA A 185 11.63 10.51 0.20
C ALA A 185 11.36 11.89 -0.39
N TYR A 186 10.36 11.96 -1.26
CA TYR A 186 9.87 13.16 -1.92
C TYR A 186 8.39 13.33 -1.63
N TYR A 187 7.92 14.57 -1.62
CA TYR A 187 6.54 14.92 -1.26
C TYR A 187 5.94 15.92 -2.23
N CYS A 188 4.61 15.90 -2.40
CA CYS A 188 3.89 16.88 -3.22
C CYS A 188 3.70 18.24 -2.52
N SER A 189 3.93 18.31 -1.22
CA SER A 189 3.77 19.52 -0.41
C SER A 189 4.53 19.41 0.91
N LYS A 190 4.75 20.53 1.57
CA LYS A 190 5.26 20.57 2.95
C LYS A 190 4.33 19.86 3.93
N LEU A 191 3.02 19.98 3.73
CA LEU A 191 2.03 19.29 4.57
C LEU A 191 2.19 17.77 4.50
N CYS A 192 2.35 17.19 3.30
CA CYS A 192 2.62 15.76 3.16
C CYS A 192 3.96 15.35 3.81
N ALA A 193 5.00 16.19 3.68
CA ALA A 193 6.30 15.94 4.31
C ALA A 193 6.21 15.94 5.85
N GLU A 194 5.50 16.91 6.42
CA GLU A 194 5.27 17.02 7.87
C GLU A 194 4.38 15.88 8.37
N SER A 195 3.33 15.54 7.63
CA SER A 195 2.42 14.44 7.99
C SER A 195 3.13 13.08 8.02
N ASP A 196 3.96 12.76 7.02
CA ASP A 196 4.71 11.50 6.98
C ASP A 196 5.80 11.47 8.06
N TRP A 197 6.49 12.59 8.26
CA TRP A 197 7.48 12.76 9.33
C TRP A 197 6.88 12.42 10.70
N ASP A 198 5.76 13.03 10.99
CA ASP A 198 5.04 12.90 12.24
C ASP A 198 4.37 11.54 12.44
N LEU A 199 4.03 10.87 11.33
CA LEU A 199 3.36 9.58 11.36
C LEU A 199 4.34 8.42 11.50
N SER A 200 5.44 8.42 10.72
CA SER A 200 6.34 7.27 10.66
C SER A 200 7.77 7.62 10.23
N HIS A 201 7.97 8.59 9.34
CA HIS A 201 9.23 8.76 8.65
C HIS A 201 10.36 9.30 9.54
N SER A 202 10.08 10.03 10.62
CA SER A 202 11.14 10.53 11.53
C SER A 202 12.03 9.41 12.07
N LEU A 203 11.46 8.25 12.41
CA LEU A 203 12.18 7.05 12.84
C LEU A 203 12.76 6.21 11.67
N LEU A 204 12.21 6.36 10.46
CA LEU A 204 12.60 5.58 9.28
C LEU A 204 13.42 6.40 8.27
N CYS A 205 13.79 7.63 8.62
CA CYS A 205 14.62 8.50 7.80
C CYS A 205 16.08 8.11 7.89
N THR A 206 16.78 7.94 6.77
CA THR A 206 18.22 7.68 6.72
C THR A 206 19.06 8.95 6.77
N GLY A 207 18.44 10.13 6.75
CA GLY A 207 19.09 11.43 6.74
C GLY A 207 19.63 11.88 8.11
N GLU A 208 20.27 13.04 8.13
CA GLU A 208 20.97 13.56 9.32
C GLU A 208 20.04 13.89 10.49
N LYS A 209 18.78 14.29 10.20
CA LYS A 209 17.79 14.65 11.23
C LYS A 209 16.91 13.47 11.67
N SER A 210 17.29 12.26 11.31
CA SER A 210 16.58 11.03 11.70
C SER A 210 16.52 10.89 13.22
N GLU A 211 15.37 10.42 13.72
CA GLU A 211 15.17 10.01 15.11
C GLU A 211 15.49 8.53 15.35
N ALA A 212 15.98 7.82 14.34
CA ALA A 212 16.41 6.43 14.46
C ALA A 212 17.56 6.30 15.49
N VAL A 213 17.53 5.25 16.30
CA VAL A 213 18.59 4.93 17.26
C VAL A 213 19.92 4.68 16.54
N SER A 214 19.86 4.01 15.37
CA SER A 214 21.01 3.75 14.51
C SER A 214 20.63 3.84 13.05
N ARG A 215 21.11 4.89 12.37
CA ARG A 215 20.94 5.05 10.91
C ARG A 215 21.64 3.95 10.12
N GLU A 216 22.78 3.47 10.57
CA GLU A 216 23.49 2.37 9.92
C GLU A 216 22.68 1.07 9.98
N ALA A 217 22.08 0.76 11.13
CA ALA A 217 21.19 -0.39 11.28
C ALA A 217 19.93 -0.23 10.43
N LEU A 218 19.38 0.99 10.32
CA LEU A 218 18.25 1.29 9.48
C LEU A 218 18.55 1.05 7.98
N VAL A 219 19.70 1.47 7.50
CA VAL A 219 20.14 1.19 6.11
C VAL A 219 20.23 -0.32 5.87
N LYS A 220 20.81 -1.08 6.81
CA LYS A 220 20.88 -2.56 6.70
C LYS A 220 19.48 -3.21 6.69
N PHE A 221 18.56 -2.68 7.50
CA PHE A 221 17.16 -3.14 7.51
C PHE A 221 16.47 -2.88 6.17
N ILE A 222 16.60 -1.66 5.62
CA ILE A 222 16.02 -1.29 4.31
C ILE A 222 16.62 -2.16 3.20
N GLN A 223 17.92 -2.37 3.20
CA GLN A 223 18.60 -3.25 2.26
C GLN A 223 18.04 -4.68 2.34
N HIS A 224 17.95 -5.24 3.54
CA HIS A 224 17.39 -6.58 3.77
C HIS A 224 15.95 -6.68 3.24
N ALA A 225 15.10 -5.67 3.49
CA ALA A 225 13.74 -5.66 3.00
C ALA A 225 13.68 -5.62 1.45
N ASN A 226 14.50 -4.77 0.82
CA ASN A 226 14.57 -4.68 -0.65
C ASN A 226 15.10 -5.97 -1.31
N ASP A 227 15.99 -6.68 -0.63
CA ASP A 227 16.60 -7.91 -1.13
C ASP A 227 15.71 -9.16 -0.91
N THR A 228 14.71 -9.06 -0.02
CA THR A 228 13.87 -10.19 0.38
C THR A 228 12.38 -9.95 0.16
N ASN A 229 11.77 -9.04 0.94
CA ASN A 229 10.35 -8.72 0.83
C ASN A 229 10.05 -7.34 1.39
N ASP A 230 9.51 -6.43 0.57
CA ASP A 230 9.16 -5.04 0.98
C ASP A 230 8.01 -4.98 2.00
N ILE A 231 7.30 -6.05 2.29
CA ILE A 231 6.30 -6.11 3.38
C ILE A 231 6.92 -5.75 4.74
N PHE A 232 8.23 -5.97 4.90
CA PHE A 232 8.97 -5.56 6.09
C PHE A 232 9.01 -4.04 6.26
N LEU A 233 9.04 -3.28 5.17
CA LEU A 233 8.95 -1.82 5.22
C LEU A 233 7.55 -1.34 5.65
N LEU A 234 6.47 -2.05 5.26
CA LEU A 234 5.13 -1.78 5.78
C LEU A 234 5.06 -2.05 7.29
N ALA A 235 5.62 -3.19 7.73
CA ALA A 235 5.68 -3.53 9.15
C ALA A 235 6.47 -2.49 9.95
N ALA A 236 7.60 -2.02 9.43
CA ALA A 236 8.38 -0.95 10.04
C ALA A 236 7.58 0.36 10.17
N LYS A 237 6.82 0.74 9.14
CA LYS A 237 5.92 1.91 9.21
C LYS A 237 4.85 1.74 10.29
N ALA A 238 4.26 0.55 10.44
CA ALA A 238 3.26 0.27 11.48
C ALA A 238 3.87 0.36 12.90
N VAL A 239 5.05 -0.22 13.11
CA VAL A 239 5.78 -0.12 14.40
C VAL A 239 6.16 1.33 14.69
N SER A 240 6.77 2.02 13.72
CA SER A 240 7.16 3.42 13.85
C SER A 240 5.98 4.33 14.18
N SER A 241 4.84 4.18 13.48
CA SER A 241 3.65 4.99 13.73
C SER A 241 3.07 4.76 15.13
N SER A 242 3.14 3.53 15.62
CA SER A 242 2.69 3.20 16.99
C SER A 242 3.60 3.83 18.05
N ILE A 243 4.93 3.81 17.84
CA ILE A 243 5.89 4.46 18.74
C ILE A 243 5.67 5.97 18.77
N LEU A 244 5.60 6.61 17.59
CA LEU A 244 5.42 8.06 17.52
C LEU A 244 4.07 8.52 18.09
N LYS A 245 3.00 7.76 17.86
CA LYS A 245 1.70 8.02 18.47
C LYS A 245 1.75 7.85 19.99
N TYR A 246 2.42 6.82 20.50
CA TYR A 246 2.62 6.63 21.94
C TYR A 246 3.35 7.84 22.56
N ARG A 247 4.44 8.30 21.95
CA ARG A 247 5.21 9.46 22.42
C ARG A 247 4.33 10.73 22.48
N LYS A 248 3.51 10.98 21.44
CA LYS A 248 2.56 12.11 21.41
C LYS A 248 1.50 12.01 22.52
N LEU A 249 0.91 10.83 22.73
CA LEU A 249 -0.06 10.59 23.79
C LEU A 249 0.55 10.80 25.19
N LYS A 250 1.80 10.36 25.38
CA LYS A 250 2.52 10.52 26.64
C LYS A 250 2.75 12.00 26.98
N VAL A 251 3.17 12.82 26.00
CA VAL A 251 3.35 14.27 26.20
C VAL A 251 2.01 14.93 26.55
N ALA A 252 0.97 14.69 25.77
CA ALA A 252 -0.36 15.26 26.01
C ALA A 252 -0.89 14.88 27.40
N HIS A 253 -0.71 13.62 27.80
CA HIS A 253 -1.13 13.15 29.14
C HIS A 253 -0.36 13.83 30.29
N SER A 254 0.95 14.07 30.13
CA SER A 254 1.77 14.76 31.10
C SER A 254 1.32 16.22 31.29
N GLU A 255 1.03 16.92 30.20
CA GLU A 255 0.52 18.29 30.22
C GLU A 255 -0.88 18.41 30.89
N GLU A 256 -1.75 17.41 30.67
CA GLU A 256 -3.06 17.36 31.35
C GLU A 256 -2.95 17.12 32.85
N GLN A 257 -2.00 16.29 33.31
CA GLN A 257 -1.76 16.04 34.72
C GLN A 257 -1.19 17.27 35.43
N GLU A 258 -0.30 18.03 34.80
CA GLU A 258 0.21 19.27 35.34
C GLU A 258 -0.92 20.30 35.52
N ASN A 259 -1.88 20.33 34.60
CA ASN A 259 -3.01 21.26 34.62
C ASN A 259 -4.17 20.83 35.55
N LYS A 260 -4.26 19.51 35.91
CA LYS A 260 -5.31 18.91 36.74
C LYS A 260 -4.75 17.87 37.71
N PRO A 261 -4.05 18.26 38.79
CA PRO A 261 -3.31 17.33 39.66
C PRO A 261 -4.16 16.31 40.43
N ASN A 262 -5.50 16.39 40.37
CA ASN A 262 -6.42 15.49 41.09
C ASN A 262 -7.05 14.40 40.22
N VAL A 263 -6.64 14.25 38.94
CA VAL A 263 -7.11 13.17 38.07
C VAL A 263 -6.08 12.04 38.12
N SER A 264 -6.51 10.84 38.50
CA SER A 264 -5.66 9.64 38.47
C SER A 264 -5.19 9.41 37.03
N GLY A 265 -3.86 9.44 36.79
CA GLY A 265 -3.28 9.29 35.47
C GLY A 265 -3.62 7.93 34.85
N ILE A 266 -3.76 7.90 33.52
CA ILE A 266 -3.89 6.68 32.75
C ILE A 266 -2.55 5.92 32.83
N PRO A 267 -2.55 4.62 33.18
CA PRO A 267 -1.31 3.83 33.23
C PRO A 267 -0.61 3.78 31.86
N TYR A 268 0.70 3.85 31.83
CA TYR A 268 1.51 3.79 30.60
C TYR A 268 1.17 2.61 29.65
N PRO A 269 0.87 1.38 30.13
CA PRO A 269 0.41 0.32 29.26
C PRO A 269 -0.87 0.64 28.47
N SER A 270 -1.78 1.44 29.08
CA SER A 270 -3.01 1.87 28.41
C SER A 270 -2.75 2.86 27.28
N LEU A 271 -1.70 3.71 27.38
CA LEU A 271 -1.30 4.62 26.32
C LEU A 271 -0.74 3.86 25.10
N LEU A 272 0.02 2.78 25.33
CA LEU A 272 0.51 1.94 24.24
C LEU A 272 -0.65 1.21 23.53
N LEU A 273 -1.63 0.71 24.27
CA LEU A 273 -2.84 0.11 23.68
C LEU A 273 -3.62 1.13 22.83
N GLU A 274 -3.74 2.37 23.30
CA GLU A 274 -4.39 3.44 22.51
C GLU A 274 -3.58 3.82 21.26
N ALA A 275 -2.26 3.85 21.38
CA ALA A 275 -1.39 4.07 20.21
C ALA A 275 -1.52 2.93 19.18
N TRP A 276 -1.64 1.71 19.66
CA TRP A 276 -1.77 0.49 18.87
C TRP A 276 -3.18 0.26 18.28
N LYS A 277 -4.21 0.91 18.81
CA LYS A 277 -5.63 0.73 18.43
C LYS A 277 -5.85 0.63 16.90
N PRO A 278 -5.26 1.49 16.03
CA PRO A 278 -5.44 1.36 14.58
C PRO A 278 -4.99 0.01 14.01
N MET A 279 -3.90 -0.54 14.55
CA MET A 279 -3.36 -1.84 14.13
C MET A 279 -4.13 -3.01 14.73
N SER A 280 -4.89 -2.80 15.81
CA SER A 280 -5.66 -3.86 16.46
C SER A 280 -6.94 -4.23 15.71
N VAL A 281 -7.44 -3.35 14.83
CA VAL A 281 -8.73 -3.52 14.14
C VAL A 281 -8.64 -4.47 12.95
N GLY A 282 -7.49 -4.57 12.26
CA GLY A 282 -7.29 -5.48 11.13
C GLY A 282 -7.39 -6.96 11.54
N HIS A 283 -7.89 -7.81 10.65
CA HIS A 283 -7.82 -9.26 10.85
C HIS A 283 -6.36 -9.70 10.81
N LYS A 284 -5.95 -10.55 11.78
CA LYS A 284 -4.55 -10.92 11.96
C LYS A 284 -4.39 -12.40 12.21
N ARG A 285 -3.41 -12.96 11.49
CA ARG A 285 -2.77 -14.24 11.78
C ARG A 285 -1.27 -14.03 11.72
N ARG A 286 -0.46 -14.89 12.28
CA ARG A 286 0.99 -14.79 12.09
C ARG A 286 1.31 -15.07 10.62
N TRP A 287 2.22 -14.31 10.05
CA TRP A 287 2.56 -14.39 8.63
C TRP A 287 2.87 -15.81 8.17
N TRP A 288 3.70 -16.53 8.91
CA TRP A 288 4.06 -17.92 8.60
C TRP A 288 2.91 -18.92 8.78
N ASP A 289 1.78 -18.53 9.36
CA ASP A 289 0.57 -19.35 9.46
C ASP A 289 -0.45 -19.06 8.34
N CYS A 290 -0.30 -17.95 7.58
CA CYS A 290 -1.28 -17.51 6.59
C CYS A 290 -0.72 -17.22 5.20
N ILE A 291 0.59 -17.15 5.02
CA ILE A 291 1.19 -16.99 3.69
C ILE A 291 0.84 -18.18 2.79
N ALA A 292 0.45 -17.91 1.54
CA ALA A 292 0.18 -18.92 0.56
C ALA A 292 1.42 -19.78 0.29
N LEU A 293 1.23 -21.09 0.05
CA LEU A 293 2.32 -21.96 -0.36
C LEU A 293 2.66 -21.71 -1.83
N PRO A 294 3.93 -21.48 -2.17
CA PRO A 294 4.36 -21.42 -3.57
C PRO A 294 4.07 -22.72 -4.30
N PHE A 295 3.80 -22.62 -5.60
CA PHE A 295 3.47 -23.80 -6.45
C PHE A 295 4.54 -24.89 -6.50
N ASP A 296 5.80 -24.52 -6.27
CA ASP A 296 6.97 -25.39 -6.27
C ASP A 296 7.28 -26.00 -4.89
N VAL A 297 6.48 -25.67 -3.86
CA VAL A 297 6.60 -26.26 -2.52
C VAL A 297 5.59 -27.39 -2.36
N GLU A 298 6.10 -28.62 -2.22
CA GLU A 298 5.24 -29.77 -1.95
C GLU A 298 4.65 -29.70 -0.53
N SER A 299 3.45 -30.25 -0.36
CA SER A 299 2.77 -30.28 0.96
C SER A 299 3.60 -30.97 2.07
N SER A 300 4.53 -31.86 1.68
CA SER A 300 5.49 -32.50 2.60
C SER A 300 6.49 -31.50 3.19
N ASP A 301 6.77 -30.41 2.48
CA ASP A 301 7.79 -29.40 2.83
C ASP A 301 7.17 -28.16 3.45
N GLU A 302 5.84 -28.08 3.60
CA GLU A 302 5.12 -26.95 4.17
C GLU A 302 5.70 -26.51 5.53
N VAL A 303 5.97 -27.46 6.42
CA VAL A 303 6.51 -27.12 7.76
C VAL A 303 7.88 -26.45 7.64
N ALA A 304 8.74 -26.95 6.76
CA ALA A 304 10.06 -26.39 6.54
C ALA A 304 9.96 -24.98 5.93
N PHE A 305 9.08 -24.79 4.95
CA PHE A 305 8.79 -23.47 4.35
C PHE A 305 8.32 -22.47 5.40
N ARG A 306 7.31 -22.82 6.20
CA ARG A 306 6.78 -21.93 7.25
C ARG A 306 7.83 -21.58 8.32
N MET A 307 8.74 -22.50 8.63
CA MET A 307 9.87 -22.23 9.51
C MET A 307 10.86 -21.22 8.86
N GLN A 308 11.15 -21.34 7.57
CA GLN A 308 12.01 -20.40 6.85
C GLN A 308 11.38 -18.99 6.83
N ILE A 309 10.08 -18.87 6.58
CA ILE A 309 9.36 -17.59 6.63
C ILE A 309 9.43 -16.97 8.04
N ARG A 310 9.29 -17.78 9.09
CA ARG A 310 9.43 -17.30 10.48
C ARG A 310 10.87 -16.80 10.78
N GLU A 311 11.90 -17.51 10.33
CA GLU A 311 13.30 -17.08 10.50
C GLU A 311 13.60 -15.81 9.71
N LEU A 312 13.04 -15.66 8.52
CA LEU A 312 13.14 -14.44 7.71
C LEU A 312 12.52 -13.25 8.45
N ALA A 313 11.32 -13.42 9.02
CA ALA A 313 10.67 -12.41 9.85
C ALA A 313 11.49 -12.08 11.11
N PHE A 314 12.08 -13.08 11.75
CA PHE A 314 12.94 -12.86 12.92
C PHE A 314 14.19 -12.05 12.57
N THR A 315 14.86 -12.37 11.49
CA THR A 315 16.04 -11.64 11.00
C THR A 315 15.68 -10.17 10.72
N SER A 316 14.59 -9.94 10.00
CA SER A 316 14.08 -8.60 9.72
C SER A 316 13.77 -7.82 11.02
N LEU A 317 13.11 -8.46 11.99
CA LEU A 317 12.81 -7.85 13.29
C LEU A 317 14.06 -7.46 14.06
N GLN A 318 15.13 -8.28 14.05
CA GLN A 318 16.38 -7.94 14.74
C GLN A 318 17.05 -6.71 14.13
N LEU A 319 17.01 -6.58 12.80
CA LEU A 319 17.52 -5.40 12.09
C LEU A 319 16.70 -4.15 12.41
N LEU A 320 15.37 -4.27 12.39
CA LEU A 320 14.45 -3.17 12.74
C LEU A 320 14.65 -2.74 14.19
N LYS A 321 14.75 -3.71 15.12
CA LYS A 321 15.04 -3.43 16.53
C LYS A 321 16.36 -2.68 16.71
N ALA A 322 17.42 -3.07 16.02
CA ALA A 322 18.70 -2.36 16.10
C ALA A 322 18.59 -0.91 15.57
N ALA A 323 17.64 -0.65 14.66
CA ALA A 323 17.46 0.65 14.03
C ALA A 323 16.60 1.63 14.84
N ILE A 324 15.47 1.19 15.38
CA ILE A 324 14.45 2.09 15.96
C ILE A 324 13.91 1.64 17.33
N PHE A 325 14.67 0.86 18.08
CA PHE A 325 14.22 0.35 19.38
C PHE A 325 13.81 1.46 20.35
N ASP A 326 12.68 1.25 21.00
CA ASP A 326 12.16 2.12 22.07
C ASP A 326 11.82 1.27 23.30
N GLU A 327 12.48 1.56 24.45
CA GLU A 327 12.34 0.76 25.66
C GLU A 327 10.92 0.80 26.23
N GLU A 328 10.21 1.91 26.10
CA GLU A 328 8.82 2.06 26.58
C GLU A 328 7.81 1.34 25.67
N CYS A 329 8.19 1.09 24.40
CA CYS A 329 7.41 0.35 23.42
C CYS A 329 8.02 -1.03 23.11
N LYS A 330 8.79 -1.60 24.05
CA LYS A 330 9.56 -2.84 23.87
C LYS A 330 8.72 -4.01 23.39
N SER A 331 7.46 -4.11 23.83
CA SER A 331 6.52 -5.17 23.42
C SER A 331 6.20 -5.17 21.93
N LEU A 332 6.33 -4.03 21.22
CA LEU A 332 6.15 -3.95 19.75
C LEU A 332 7.26 -4.70 18.98
N PHE A 333 8.41 -4.97 19.62
CA PHE A 333 9.52 -5.73 19.04
C PHE A 333 9.49 -7.22 19.38
N SER A 334 8.31 -7.71 19.76
CA SER A 334 7.99 -9.13 19.89
C SER A 334 7.91 -9.77 18.48
N LEU A 335 8.42 -11.00 18.34
CA LEU A 335 8.27 -11.74 17.09
C LEU A 335 6.80 -12.09 16.81
N ASP A 336 6.04 -12.34 17.87
CA ASP A 336 4.61 -12.64 17.77
C ASP A 336 3.82 -11.40 17.27
N ILE A 337 4.09 -10.20 17.81
CA ILE A 337 3.51 -8.94 17.32
C ILE A 337 3.92 -8.69 15.88
N TYR A 338 5.21 -8.82 15.55
CA TYR A 338 5.73 -8.57 14.21
C TYR A 338 5.13 -9.51 13.17
N GLY A 339 5.04 -10.80 13.51
CA GLY A 339 4.37 -11.78 12.66
C GLY A 339 2.89 -11.47 12.41
N HIS A 340 2.17 -10.96 13.41
CA HIS A 340 0.77 -10.56 13.26
C HIS A 340 0.61 -9.26 12.45
N ILE A 341 1.55 -8.31 12.55
CA ILE A 341 1.56 -7.11 11.68
C ILE A 341 1.69 -7.53 10.21
N ILE A 342 2.69 -8.36 9.90
CA ILE A 342 2.94 -8.80 8.54
C ILE A 342 1.76 -9.63 8.02
N GLY A 343 1.26 -10.57 8.82
CA GLY A 343 0.10 -11.38 8.43
C GLY A 343 -1.20 -10.56 8.30
N MET A 344 -1.31 -9.42 9.01
CA MET A 344 -2.41 -8.46 8.77
C MET A 344 -2.30 -7.85 7.38
N PHE A 345 -1.10 -7.46 6.96
CA PHE A 345 -0.90 -6.93 5.60
C PHE A 345 -1.12 -8.01 4.55
N GLU A 346 -0.65 -9.23 4.76
CA GLU A 346 -0.88 -10.37 3.86
C GLU A 346 -2.37 -10.61 3.59
N LEU A 347 -3.23 -10.48 4.61
CA LEU A 347 -4.66 -10.82 4.53
C LEU A 347 -5.59 -9.64 4.23
N ASN A 348 -5.14 -8.39 4.35
CA ASN A 348 -6.01 -7.21 4.24
C ASN A 348 -5.44 -6.09 3.37
N ASN A 349 -4.34 -6.30 2.70
CA ASN A 349 -3.80 -5.28 1.81
C ASN A 349 -4.67 -5.12 0.55
N LEU A 350 -4.52 -3.97 -0.08
CA LEU A 350 -5.03 -3.69 -1.39
C LEU A 350 -3.90 -3.09 -2.23
N ASP A 351 -3.86 -3.45 -3.49
CA ASP A 351 -2.92 -2.87 -4.44
C ASP A 351 -3.14 -1.37 -4.55
N LEU A 352 -2.05 -0.65 -4.38
CA LEU A 352 -2.01 0.79 -4.55
C LEU A 352 -1.54 1.08 -5.97
N VAL A 353 -2.47 1.50 -6.81
CA VAL A 353 -2.19 1.86 -8.20
C VAL A 353 -2.55 3.32 -8.44
N VAL A 354 -1.64 4.09 -9.06
CA VAL A 354 -1.92 5.47 -9.51
C VAL A 354 -1.48 5.61 -10.96
N ALA A 355 -2.41 6.02 -11.83
CA ALA A 355 -2.18 6.15 -13.26
C ALA A 355 -1.04 7.11 -13.59
N SER A 356 -0.30 6.79 -14.64
CA SER A 356 0.88 7.54 -15.08
C SER A 356 0.50 8.84 -15.81
N PRO A 357 0.99 10.00 -15.37
CA PRO A 357 0.80 11.23 -16.15
C PRO A 357 1.62 11.24 -17.45
N VAL A 358 2.60 10.36 -17.56
CA VAL A 358 3.40 10.20 -18.79
C VAL A 358 2.58 9.48 -19.85
N GLU A 359 1.82 8.47 -19.47
CA GLU A 359 0.87 7.79 -20.34
C GLU A 359 -0.21 8.75 -20.84
N ASP A 360 -0.88 9.47 -19.93
CA ASP A 360 -1.87 10.50 -20.30
C ASP A 360 -1.30 11.52 -21.29
N TYR A 361 -0.05 11.93 -21.09
CA TYR A 361 0.62 12.88 -21.96
C TYR A 361 0.83 12.32 -23.38
N PHE A 362 1.35 11.10 -23.52
CA PHE A 362 1.58 10.50 -24.83
C PHE A 362 0.28 10.15 -25.54
N LEU A 363 -0.75 9.69 -24.84
CA LEU A 363 -2.09 9.50 -25.39
C LEU A 363 -2.66 10.83 -25.94
N TYR A 364 -2.50 11.92 -25.18
CA TYR A 364 -2.91 13.25 -25.66
C TYR A 364 -2.16 13.67 -26.93
N ILE A 365 -0.84 13.42 -27.02
CA ILE A 365 -0.07 13.71 -28.26
C ILE A 365 -0.59 12.88 -29.44
N ASP A 366 -0.94 11.62 -29.18
CA ASP A 366 -1.46 10.70 -30.20
C ASP A 366 -2.84 11.13 -30.74
N ASP A 367 -3.67 11.73 -29.89
CA ASP A 367 -5.01 12.23 -30.23
C ASP A 367 -5.01 13.63 -30.91
N LEU A 368 -3.84 14.29 -31.03
CA LEU A 368 -3.77 15.59 -31.65
C LEU A 368 -4.12 15.53 -33.17
N PRO A 369 -4.78 16.56 -33.69
CA PRO A 369 -5.01 16.65 -35.12
C PRO A 369 -3.68 16.86 -35.89
N TYR A 370 -3.62 16.34 -37.12
CA TYR A 370 -2.53 16.66 -38.05
C TYR A 370 -2.70 18.10 -38.56
N PRO A 371 -1.70 19.02 -38.54
CA PRO A 371 -0.24 18.79 -38.41
C PRO A 371 0.33 18.88 -36.97
N GLU A 372 -0.44 19.34 -35.98
CA GLU A 372 0.05 19.54 -34.60
C GLU A 372 0.65 18.26 -34.00
N LYS A 373 0.03 17.11 -34.28
CA LYS A 373 0.55 15.79 -33.89
C LYS A 373 1.97 15.59 -34.42
N LYS A 374 2.20 15.84 -35.71
CA LYS A 374 3.50 15.65 -36.34
C LYS A 374 4.59 16.53 -35.73
N GLU A 375 4.30 17.80 -35.45
CA GLU A 375 5.25 18.72 -34.83
C GLU A 375 5.61 18.29 -33.40
N ALA A 376 4.63 17.80 -32.64
CA ALA A 376 4.85 17.29 -31.30
C ALA A 376 5.66 16.00 -31.32
N GLU A 377 5.33 15.07 -32.22
CA GLU A 377 6.04 13.78 -32.35
C GLU A 377 7.51 13.97 -32.79
N GLU A 378 7.84 14.96 -33.62
CA GLU A 378 9.24 15.24 -33.98
C GLU A 378 10.12 15.51 -32.76
N ILE A 379 9.55 16.05 -31.68
CA ILE A 379 10.26 16.33 -30.41
C ILE A 379 10.17 15.14 -29.45
N THR A 380 9.01 14.51 -29.34
CA THR A 380 8.72 13.53 -28.25
C THR A 380 9.02 12.10 -28.62
N ARG A 381 9.00 11.76 -29.93
CA ARG A 381 9.19 10.38 -30.40
C ARG A 381 10.50 9.74 -29.97
N PRO A 382 11.67 10.42 -29.97
CA PRO A 382 12.92 9.82 -29.49
C PRO A 382 12.84 9.38 -28.04
N PHE A 383 12.08 10.09 -27.19
CA PHE A 383 11.91 9.74 -25.79
C PHE A 383 10.93 8.58 -25.60
N LEU A 384 9.85 8.55 -26.37
CA LEU A 384 8.91 7.44 -26.38
C LEU A 384 9.60 6.14 -26.83
N ASP A 385 10.39 6.19 -27.90
CA ASP A 385 11.14 5.04 -28.42
C ASP A 385 12.22 4.56 -27.43
N ALA A 386 12.80 5.46 -26.62
CA ALA A 386 13.76 5.11 -25.58
C ALA A 386 13.09 4.49 -24.35
N LEU A 387 11.88 4.91 -24.00
CA LEU A 387 11.08 4.32 -22.93
C LEU A 387 10.51 2.94 -23.34
N GLY A 388 10.17 2.77 -24.63
CA GLY A 388 9.47 1.58 -25.12
C GLY A 388 8.09 1.44 -24.48
N ASP A 389 7.64 0.20 -24.26
CA ASP A 389 6.34 -0.10 -23.66
C ASP A 389 6.23 0.38 -22.19
N ASP A 390 7.36 0.68 -21.58
CA ASP A 390 7.42 1.16 -20.21
C ASP A 390 6.94 2.62 -20.03
N TYR A 391 6.60 3.35 -21.09
CA TYR A 391 6.10 4.74 -20.95
C TYR A 391 4.83 4.83 -20.10
N ALA A 392 4.02 3.78 -20.09
CA ALA A 392 2.73 3.69 -19.41
C ALA A 392 2.81 3.17 -17.95
N VAL A 393 4.03 3.00 -17.40
CA VAL A 393 4.17 2.43 -16.05
C VAL A 393 3.50 3.33 -15.00
N CYS A 394 2.49 2.79 -14.33
CA CYS A 394 1.81 3.40 -13.20
C CYS A 394 2.61 3.27 -11.89
N CYS A 395 2.30 4.11 -10.91
CA CYS A 395 2.78 3.89 -9.55
C CYS A 395 2.12 2.63 -9.00
N GLN A 396 2.93 1.70 -8.50
CA GLN A 396 2.51 0.45 -7.88
C GLN A 396 3.02 0.36 -6.45
N GLY A 397 2.18 -0.16 -5.58
CA GLY A 397 2.49 -0.31 -4.18
C GLY A 397 1.49 -1.19 -3.47
N THR A 398 1.63 -1.28 -2.16
CA THR A 398 0.73 -2.02 -1.28
C THR A 398 0.28 -1.10 -0.15
N ALA A 399 -1.00 -1.14 0.20
CA ALA A 399 -1.53 -0.34 1.30
C ALA A 399 -2.62 -1.07 2.09
N PHE A 400 -2.71 -0.73 3.38
CA PHE A 400 -3.79 -1.16 4.27
C PHE A 400 -4.78 -0.01 4.46
N TYR A 401 -6.04 -0.28 4.13
CA TYR A 401 -7.15 0.67 4.22
C TYR A 401 -8.14 0.21 5.29
N PRO A 402 -8.32 0.96 6.37
CA PRO A 402 -9.05 0.47 7.55
C PRO A 402 -10.55 0.23 7.32
N LEU A 403 -11.20 0.98 6.43
CA LEU A 403 -12.62 0.77 6.13
C LEU A 403 -12.80 -0.25 5.00
N GLN A 404 -11.99 -0.19 3.95
CA GLN A 404 -12.03 -1.17 2.85
C GLN A 404 -11.74 -2.58 3.37
N SER A 405 -10.78 -2.76 4.28
CA SER A 405 -10.45 -4.07 4.90
C SER A 405 -11.60 -4.69 5.71
N CYS A 406 -12.67 -3.94 5.97
CA CYS A 406 -13.90 -4.45 6.59
C CYS A 406 -14.91 -4.98 5.57
N MET A 407 -14.67 -4.83 4.25
CA MET A 407 -15.55 -5.37 3.22
C MET A 407 -15.31 -6.86 3.05
N ASN A 408 -16.38 -7.65 3.11
CA ASN A 408 -16.31 -9.09 2.94
C ASN A 408 -16.28 -9.49 1.46
N HIS A 409 -15.85 -10.72 1.23
CA HIS A 409 -15.76 -11.32 -0.09
C HIS A 409 -17.11 -11.82 -0.62
N SER A 410 -17.29 -11.66 -1.93
CA SER A 410 -18.27 -12.41 -2.74
C SER A 410 -17.69 -12.65 -4.13
N CYS A 411 -17.85 -13.88 -4.70
CA CYS A 411 -17.51 -14.13 -6.10
C CYS A 411 -18.55 -13.54 -7.09
N SER A 412 -19.60 -12.89 -6.58
CA SER A 412 -20.53 -12.04 -7.32
C SER A 412 -20.70 -10.73 -6.56
N PRO A 413 -19.64 -9.89 -6.52
CA PRO A 413 -19.62 -8.70 -5.69
C PRO A 413 -20.64 -7.66 -6.15
N ASN A 414 -20.98 -6.72 -5.27
CA ASN A 414 -21.79 -5.56 -5.63
C ASN A 414 -20.97 -4.25 -5.65
N ALA A 415 -19.68 -4.33 -5.33
CA ALA A 415 -18.76 -3.22 -5.37
C ALA A 415 -17.37 -3.68 -5.81
N LYS A 416 -16.54 -2.76 -6.28
CA LYS A 416 -15.13 -3.03 -6.59
C LYS A 416 -14.24 -1.85 -6.21
N ALA A 417 -12.97 -2.14 -5.94
CA ALA A 417 -11.92 -1.14 -5.93
C ALA A 417 -11.62 -0.71 -7.37
N PHE A 418 -11.75 0.58 -7.66
CA PHE A 418 -11.56 1.09 -9.02
C PHE A 418 -11.04 2.53 -8.98
N LYS A 419 -9.97 2.82 -9.72
CA LYS A 419 -9.44 4.17 -9.88
C LYS A 419 -10.12 4.85 -11.08
N ARG A 420 -10.80 5.97 -10.82
CA ARG A 420 -11.33 6.82 -11.87
C ARG A 420 -10.23 7.76 -12.39
N GLU A 421 -10.44 8.39 -13.53
CA GLU A 421 -9.46 9.32 -14.11
C GLU A 421 -9.05 10.46 -13.17
N GLU A 422 -9.99 10.94 -12.33
CA GLU A 422 -9.72 11.98 -11.34
C GLU A 422 -9.00 11.49 -10.08
N ASP A 423 -8.91 10.18 -9.85
CA ASP A 423 -8.29 9.58 -8.66
C ASP A 423 -6.77 9.46 -8.86
N ARG A 424 -6.04 10.55 -8.60
CA ARG A 424 -4.60 10.70 -8.85
C ARG A 424 -3.74 10.57 -7.61
N ASP A 425 -4.22 9.88 -6.58
CA ASP A 425 -3.49 9.64 -5.33
C ASP A 425 -3.69 8.20 -4.82
N GLY A 426 -3.07 7.87 -3.68
CA GLY A 426 -3.10 6.53 -3.11
C GLY A 426 -4.37 6.16 -2.32
N GLN A 427 -5.45 6.97 -2.32
CA GLN A 427 -6.68 6.58 -1.64
C GLN A 427 -7.34 5.38 -2.34
N ALA A 428 -7.93 4.45 -1.59
CA ALA A 428 -8.78 3.43 -2.18
C ALA A 428 -10.13 4.04 -2.59
N THR A 429 -10.51 3.86 -3.84
CA THR A 429 -11.82 4.29 -4.36
C THR A 429 -12.67 3.04 -4.58
N ILE A 430 -13.84 2.98 -3.96
CA ILE A 430 -14.78 1.86 -4.08
C ILE A 430 -16.06 2.36 -4.75
N ILE A 431 -16.45 1.70 -5.82
CA ILE A 431 -17.67 2.01 -6.59
C ILE A 431 -18.65 0.85 -6.59
N ALA A 432 -19.93 1.16 -6.70
CA ALA A 432 -20.99 0.17 -6.87
C ALA A 432 -20.95 -0.44 -8.28
N LEU A 433 -20.94 -1.78 -8.38
CA LEU A 433 -21.04 -2.51 -9.65
C LEU A 433 -22.49 -2.71 -10.10
N LYS A 434 -23.41 -2.66 -9.16
CA LYS A 434 -24.86 -2.82 -9.36
C LYS A 434 -25.59 -2.02 -8.29
N PRO A 435 -26.91 -1.76 -8.44
CA PRO A 435 -27.66 -1.07 -7.39
C PRO A 435 -27.57 -1.80 -6.05
N ILE A 436 -27.28 -1.06 -4.98
CA ILE A 436 -27.18 -1.58 -3.61
C ILE A 436 -28.30 -0.97 -2.78
N SER A 437 -29.09 -1.81 -2.13
CA SER A 437 -30.20 -1.36 -1.30
C SER A 437 -29.75 -0.96 0.10
N LYS A 438 -30.51 -0.05 0.74
CA LYS A 438 -30.28 0.27 2.16
C LYS A 438 -30.35 -1.01 3.01
N GLY A 439 -29.33 -1.22 3.85
CA GLY A 439 -29.20 -2.37 4.73
C GLY A 439 -28.48 -3.57 4.09
N GLU A 440 -28.20 -3.52 2.80
CA GLU A 440 -27.47 -4.55 2.06
C GLU A 440 -25.98 -4.48 2.41
N GLU A 441 -25.31 -5.63 2.46
CA GLU A 441 -23.87 -5.71 2.66
C GLU A 441 -23.13 -5.32 1.38
N VAL A 442 -22.10 -4.50 1.52
CA VAL A 442 -21.18 -4.12 0.45
C VAL A 442 -20.07 -5.16 0.40
N THR A 443 -19.97 -5.88 -0.71
CA THR A 443 -18.98 -6.94 -0.90
C THR A 443 -18.08 -6.65 -2.10
N ILE A 444 -16.82 -7.06 -2.00
CA ILE A 444 -15.83 -7.02 -3.09
C ILE A 444 -15.36 -8.44 -3.40
N SER A 445 -14.67 -8.64 -4.51
CA SER A 445 -13.94 -9.89 -4.73
C SER A 445 -12.50 -9.78 -4.19
N TYR A 446 -12.03 -10.86 -3.53
CA TYR A 446 -10.64 -11.00 -3.08
C TYR A 446 -9.77 -11.78 -4.07
N VAL A 447 -10.43 -12.43 -5.02
CA VAL A 447 -9.82 -13.25 -6.06
C VAL A 447 -10.46 -12.91 -7.40
N ASP A 448 -9.86 -13.32 -8.48
CA ASP A 448 -10.47 -13.19 -9.80
C ASP A 448 -11.77 -13.99 -9.83
N GLU A 449 -12.88 -13.29 -10.11
CA GLU A 449 -14.23 -13.84 -10.13
C GLU A 449 -14.49 -14.74 -11.35
N ASP A 450 -13.69 -14.65 -12.41
CA ASP A 450 -13.84 -15.42 -13.65
C ASP A 450 -13.10 -16.78 -13.60
N LEU A 451 -12.29 -17.00 -12.57
CA LEU A 451 -11.67 -18.29 -12.33
C LEU A 451 -12.71 -19.40 -12.06
N PRO A 452 -12.40 -20.65 -12.41
CA PRO A 452 -13.21 -21.82 -12.07
C PRO A 452 -13.51 -21.92 -10.56
N PHE A 453 -14.66 -22.49 -10.20
CA PHE A 453 -15.10 -22.63 -8.80
C PHE A 453 -14.00 -23.19 -7.88
N GLU A 454 -13.35 -24.28 -8.30
CA GLU A 454 -12.35 -24.95 -7.47
C GLU A 454 -11.10 -24.08 -7.23
N GLU A 455 -10.66 -23.33 -8.24
CA GLU A 455 -9.52 -22.41 -8.14
C GLU A 455 -9.86 -21.23 -7.21
N ARG A 456 -11.05 -20.62 -7.34
CA ARG A 456 -11.50 -19.58 -6.41
C ARG A 456 -11.55 -20.08 -4.97
N GLN A 457 -12.09 -21.29 -4.73
CA GLN A 457 -12.14 -21.87 -3.38
C GLN A 457 -10.74 -22.17 -2.82
N ALA A 458 -9.79 -22.59 -3.65
CA ALA A 458 -8.42 -22.84 -3.25
C ALA A 458 -7.74 -21.54 -2.81
N LEU A 459 -7.85 -20.45 -3.60
CA LEU A 459 -7.31 -19.13 -3.25
C LEU A 459 -7.96 -18.57 -1.99
N LEU A 460 -9.27 -18.75 -1.81
CA LEU A 460 -9.99 -18.27 -0.62
C LEU A 460 -9.66 -19.07 0.65
N ALA A 461 -9.16 -20.29 0.52
CA ALA A 461 -8.70 -21.07 1.66
C ALA A 461 -7.50 -20.41 2.38
N ASP A 462 -6.66 -19.66 1.68
CA ASP A 462 -5.55 -18.88 2.28
C ASP A 462 -6.07 -17.78 3.20
N TYR A 463 -7.24 -17.20 2.90
CA TYR A 463 -7.96 -16.28 3.79
C TYR A 463 -8.66 -17.00 4.95
N GLY A 464 -8.71 -18.34 4.96
CA GLY A 464 -9.23 -19.16 6.04
C GLY A 464 -10.74 -19.44 5.97
N PHE A 465 -11.39 -19.27 4.83
CA PHE A 465 -12.82 -19.57 4.65
C PHE A 465 -13.15 -20.20 3.29
N LYS A 466 -14.32 -20.86 3.24
CA LYS A 466 -14.96 -21.34 2.01
C LYS A 466 -16.09 -20.37 1.64
N CYS A 467 -16.05 -19.81 0.42
CA CYS A 467 -17.11 -18.92 -0.04
C CYS A 467 -18.41 -19.68 -0.32
N ARG A 468 -19.53 -19.12 0.13
CA ARG A 468 -20.90 -19.63 -0.08
C ARG A 468 -21.82 -18.54 -0.66
N CYS A 469 -21.28 -17.64 -1.47
CA CYS A 469 -22.09 -16.66 -2.20
C CYS A 469 -23.01 -17.36 -3.21
N PRO A 470 -24.05 -16.69 -3.75
CA PRO A 470 -24.97 -17.29 -4.72
C PRO A 470 -24.27 -17.98 -5.89
N LYS A 471 -23.26 -17.34 -6.50
CA LYS A 471 -22.47 -17.91 -7.58
C LYS A 471 -21.80 -19.24 -7.17
N CYS A 472 -21.18 -19.29 -6.00
CA CYS A 472 -20.53 -20.51 -5.52
C CYS A 472 -21.53 -21.65 -5.21
N LEU A 473 -22.74 -21.31 -4.71
CA LEU A 473 -23.78 -22.30 -4.45
C LEU A 473 -24.40 -22.88 -5.73
N GLU A 474 -24.40 -22.11 -6.81
CA GLU A 474 -24.88 -22.56 -8.13
C GLU A 474 -23.84 -23.43 -8.85
N GLU A 475 -22.56 -23.18 -8.63
CA GLU A 475 -21.43 -23.87 -9.28
C GLU A 475 -20.90 -25.03 -8.44
N GLU A 476 -21.30 -25.19 -7.18
CA GLU A 476 -20.85 -26.29 -6.31
C GLU A 476 -21.34 -27.64 -6.91
N PRO A 477 -20.43 -28.59 -7.22
CA PRO A 477 -20.74 -29.84 -7.90
C PRO A 477 -21.62 -30.80 -7.10
#